data_7acc2e94c26b802e9e5fbcca453236d0
#
_entry.id   7acc2e94c26b802e9e5fbcca453236d0
#
_cell.length_a   1.000
_cell.length_b   1.000
_cell.length_c   1.000
_cell.angle_alpha   90.00
_cell.angle_beta   90.00
_cell.angle_gamma   90.00
#
_symmetry.space_group_name_H-M   'P 1'
#
loop_
_entity.id
_entity.type
_entity.pdbx_description
1 polymer ?
#
loop_
_entity_poly.entity_id
_entity_poly.type
_entity_poly.pdbx_seq_one_letter_code
_entity_poly.pdbx_strand_id
1 'polypeptide(L)'
;NCVRRDVDAASKKASIEVASELIAKTQGDIGARHLLEALMAREKLGSTNLGEGIAIPHCRHPDCRHPVASLLYLTNPISFDDQDVDLLFILVVPERETRLHLDLLAILARVFDLQPNAQDLRKAQDDRELYEVFQRQVAEALAE
;
A
#
# COMPACT_ATOMS: atom_id res chain seq x y z
N ASN A 1 -13.78 1.19 0.10
CA ASN A 1 -12.75 0.27 0.49
C ASN A 1 -11.71 0.11 -0.63
N CYS A 2 -10.44 0.30 -0.28
CA CYS A 2 -9.33 0.29 -1.24
C CYS A 2 -8.53 -1.01 -1.22
N VAL A 3 -9.16 -2.12 -0.87
CA VAL A 3 -8.51 -3.43 -0.85
C VAL A 3 -8.99 -4.25 -2.05
N ARG A 4 -8.04 -4.72 -2.85
CA ARG A 4 -8.34 -5.54 -4.03
C ARG A 4 -7.33 -6.65 -4.18
N ARG A 5 -7.83 -7.86 -4.50
CA ARG A 5 -6.97 -8.95 -4.94
C ARG A 5 -7.18 -9.18 -6.44
N ASP A 6 -6.33 -9.99 -7.02
CA ASP A 6 -6.38 -10.32 -8.46
C ASP A 6 -6.27 -9.09 -9.36
N VAL A 7 -5.46 -8.12 -8.91
CA VAL A 7 -5.18 -6.94 -9.70
C VAL A 7 -4.20 -7.30 -10.81
N ASP A 8 -4.58 -7.03 -12.04
CA ASP A 8 -3.72 -7.25 -13.20
C ASP A 8 -3.08 -5.93 -13.58
N ALA A 9 -1.80 -5.79 -13.32
CA ALA A 9 -1.03 -4.60 -13.65
C ALA A 9 0.30 -5.03 -14.24
N ALA A 10 0.70 -4.42 -15.35
CA ALA A 10 1.87 -4.83 -16.11
C ALA A 10 3.17 -4.18 -15.64
N SER A 11 3.10 -3.19 -14.76
CA SER A 11 4.27 -2.44 -14.34
C SER A 11 4.07 -1.79 -12.98
N LYS A 12 5.18 -1.31 -12.40
CA LYS A 12 5.15 -0.53 -11.17
C LYS A 12 4.21 0.67 -11.28
N LYS A 13 4.33 1.45 -12.35
CA LYS A 13 3.47 2.61 -12.57
C LYS A 13 2.00 2.21 -12.68
N ALA A 14 1.70 1.17 -13.45
CA ALA A 14 0.32 0.71 -13.63
C ALA A 14 -0.31 0.28 -12.30
N SER A 15 0.44 -0.40 -11.44
CA SER A 15 -0.07 -0.84 -10.15
C SER A 15 -0.35 0.35 -9.22
N ILE A 16 0.55 1.33 -9.19
CA ILE A 16 0.37 2.52 -8.38
C ILE A 16 -0.80 3.36 -8.91
N GLU A 17 -1.02 3.35 -10.22
CA GLU A 17 -2.16 4.02 -10.84
C GLU A 17 -3.48 3.43 -10.37
N VAL A 18 -3.60 2.10 -10.31
CA VAL A 18 -4.80 1.44 -9.79
C VAL A 18 -5.08 1.90 -8.35
N ALA A 19 -4.06 1.90 -7.50
CA ALA A 19 -4.20 2.34 -6.12
C ALA A 19 -4.61 3.81 -6.04
N SER A 20 -4.02 4.66 -6.87
CA SER A 20 -4.32 6.10 -6.88
C SER A 20 -5.78 6.36 -7.25
N GLU A 21 -6.33 5.60 -8.20
CA GLU A 21 -7.72 5.72 -8.59
C GLU A 21 -8.67 5.27 -7.47
N LEU A 22 -8.34 4.18 -6.77
CA LEU A 22 -9.13 3.70 -5.64
C LEU A 22 -9.14 4.71 -4.50
N ILE A 23 -8.00 5.29 -4.18
CA ILE A 23 -7.87 6.28 -3.12
C ILE A 23 -8.62 7.55 -3.47
N ALA A 24 -8.53 8.02 -4.73
CA ALA A 24 -9.24 9.21 -5.18
C ALA A 24 -10.76 9.05 -5.07
N LYS A 25 -11.28 7.85 -5.24
CA LYS A 25 -12.71 7.58 -5.04
C LYS A 25 -13.11 7.65 -3.58
N THR A 26 -12.20 7.37 -2.67
CA THR A 26 -12.44 7.39 -1.22
C THR A 26 -12.33 8.80 -0.66
N GLN A 27 -11.34 9.57 -1.13
CA GLN A 27 -11.17 10.98 -0.77
C GLN A 27 -11.21 11.83 -2.04
N GLY A 28 -12.37 12.37 -2.33
CA GLY A 28 -12.61 13.09 -3.59
C GLY A 28 -11.79 14.35 -3.78
N ASP A 29 -11.17 14.89 -2.71
CA ASP A 29 -10.29 16.06 -2.81
C ASP A 29 -8.92 15.72 -3.40
N ILE A 30 -8.55 14.44 -3.42
CA ILE A 30 -7.28 14.00 -3.97
C ILE A 30 -7.51 13.58 -5.42
N GLY A 31 -6.82 14.25 -6.35
CA GLY A 31 -6.88 13.86 -7.76
C GLY A 31 -6.01 12.63 -8.01
N ALA A 32 -6.56 11.64 -8.72
CA ALA A 32 -5.83 10.38 -8.97
C ALA A 32 -4.51 10.62 -9.68
N ARG A 33 -4.49 11.48 -10.69
CA ARG A 33 -3.27 11.78 -11.45
C ARG A 33 -2.22 12.47 -10.59
N HIS A 34 -2.63 13.45 -9.81
CA HIS A 34 -1.72 14.18 -8.91
C HIS A 34 -1.13 13.23 -7.87
N LEU A 35 -1.96 12.33 -7.33
CA LEU A 35 -1.49 11.32 -6.38
C LEU A 35 -0.49 10.37 -7.03
N LEU A 36 -0.78 9.89 -8.24
CA LEU A 36 0.15 9.03 -8.97
C LEU A 36 1.50 9.71 -9.14
N GLU A 37 1.51 10.98 -9.55
CA GLU A 37 2.75 11.73 -9.72
C GLU A 37 3.53 11.85 -8.41
N ALA A 38 2.84 12.11 -7.30
CA ALA A 38 3.48 12.21 -5.98
C ALA A 38 4.09 10.88 -5.53
N LEU A 39 3.37 9.79 -5.71
CA LEU A 39 3.86 8.45 -5.36
C LEU A 39 5.05 8.05 -6.23
N MET A 40 4.99 8.33 -7.53
CA MET A 40 6.10 8.00 -8.44
C MET A 40 7.32 8.86 -8.14
N ALA A 41 7.16 10.13 -7.77
CA ALA A 41 8.25 10.98 -7.37
C ALA A 41 8.96 10.43 -6.13
N ARG A 42 8.20 9.92 -5.16
CA ARG A 42 8.77 9.29 -3.96
C ARG A 42 9.57 8.03 -4.33
N GLU A 43 9.06 7.21 -5.23
CA GLU A 43 9.74 5.98 -5.65
C GLU A 43 11.07 6.26 -6.35
N LYS A 44 11.19 7.41 -7.03
CA LYS A 44 12.45 7.80 -7.66
C LYS A 44 13.56 8.08 -6.66
N LEU A 45 13.21 8.42 -5.41
CA LEU A 45 14.19 8.67 -4.35
C LEU A 45 14.79 7.38 -3.79
N GLY A 46 14.12 6.27 -4.03
CA GLY A 46 14.53 4.96 -3.54
C GLY A 46 13.35 4.02 -3.45
N SER A 47 13.58 2.74 -3.71
CA SER A 47 12.51 1.76 -3.68
C SER A 47 11.89 1.62 -2.28
N THR A 48 10.57 1.47 -2.23
CA THR A 48 9.86 1.16 -1.00
C THR A 48 9.67 -0.34 -0.80
N ASN A 49 10.44 -1.14 -1.52
CA ASN A 49 10.44 -2.60 -1.43
C ASN A 49 10.95 -3.06 -0.06
N LEU A 50 10.17 -3.92 0.61
CA LEU A 50 10.55 -4.49 1.91
C LEU A 50 11.18 -5.87 1.80
N GLY A 51 11.25 -6.43 0.58
CA GLY A 51 11.62 -7.82 0.38
C GLY A 51 10.39 -8.74 0.45
N GLU A 52 10.60 -10.01 0.15
CA GLU A 52 9.54 -11.05 0.20
C GLU A 52 8.30 -10.75 -0.64
N GLY A 53 8.46 -9.96 -1.69
CA GLY A 53 7.37 -9.61 -2.59
C GLY A 53 6.48 -8.49 -2.13
N ILE A 54 6.92 -7.68 -1.15
CA ILE A 54 6.12 -6.61 -0.55
C ILE A 54 6.74 -5.25 -0.84
N ALA A 55 5.92 -4.27 -1.24
CA ALA A 55 6.34 -2.88 -1.35
C ALA A 55 5.32 -1.97 -0.67
N ILE A 56 5.81 -0.85 -0.14
CA ILE A 56 4.97 0.15 0.53
C ILE A 56 5.18 1.53 -0.11
N PRO A 57 4.66 1.77 -1.32
CA PRO A 57 4.67 3.12 -1.87
C PRO A 57 3.91 4.05 -0.95
N HIS A 58 4.48 5.22 -0.66
CA HIS A 58 3.85 6.12 0.31
C HIS A 58 4.25 7.56 0.04
N CYS A 59 3.38 8.48 0.43
CA CYS A 59 3.68 9.91 0.33
C CYS A 59 2.82 10.70 1.31
N ARG A 60 3.23 11.95 1.55
CA ARG A 60 2.40 12.96 2.19
C ARG A 60 1.81 13.82 1.07
N HIS A 61 0.53 14.16 1.19
CA HIS A 61 -0.17 14.86 0.11
C HIS A 61 -0.92 16.08 0.65
N PRO A 62 -0.82 17.25 -0.02
CA PRO A 62 -1.45 18.47 0.47
C PRO A 62 -2.97 18.42 0.51
N ASP A 63 -3.59 17.61 -0.36
CA ASP A 63 -5.05 17.48 -0.43
C ASP A 63 -5.59 16.32 0.38
N CYS A 64 -4.73 15.58 1.07
CA CYS A 64 -5.15 14.47 1.93
C CYS A 64 -5.58 15.01 3.30
N ARG A 65 -6.80 14.68 3.73
CA ARG A 65 -7.34 15.13 5.01
C ARG A 65 -7.16 14.12 6.13
N HIS A 66 -7.23 12.85 5.80
CA HIS A 66 -7.09 11.75 6.75
C HIS A 66 -6.20 10.69 6.13
N PRO A 67 -5.43 9.95 6.93
CA PRO A 67 -4.65 8.85 6.38
C PRO A 67 -5.54 7.89 5.60
N VAL A 68 -5.08 7.47 4.45
CA VAL A 68 -5.79 6.53 3.60
C VAL A 68 -4.78 5.55 3.01
N ALA A 69 -5.22 4.33 2.81
CA ALA A 69 -4.35 3.29 2.30
C ALA A 69 -5.08 2.41 1.30
N SER A 70 -4.32 1.75 0.45
CA SER A 70 -4.82 0.75 -0.47
C SER A 70 -3.94 -0.48 -0.37
N LEU A 71 -4.56 -1.66 -0.31
CA LEU A 71 -3.84 -2.94 -0.31
C LEU A 71 -4.22 -3.69 -1.57
N LEU A 72 -3.21 -4.00 -2.39
CA LEU A 72 -3.40 -4.71 -3.64
C LEU A 72 -2.62 -6.01 -3.64
N TYR A 73 -3.27 -7.09 -4.05
CA TYR A 73 -2.61 -8.35 -4.35
C TYR A 73 -2.65 -8.56 -5.86
N LEU A 74 -1.46 -8.60 -6.47
CA LEU A 74 -1.34 -8.66 -7.93
C LEU A 74 -1.44 -10.11 -8.42
N THR A 75 -2.11 -10.29 -9.55
CA THR A 75 -2.22 -11.60 -10.19
C THR A 75 -0.84 -12.12 -10.59
N ASN A 76 0.02 -11.25 -11.10
CA ASN A 76 1.39 -11.58 -11.47
C ASN A 76 2.35 -10.60 -10.80
N PRO A 77 3.47 -11.08 -10.27
CA PRO A 77 4.46 -10.17 -9.70
C PRO A 77 4.99 -9.17 -10.73
N ILE A 78 5.32 -7.98 -10.26
CA ILE A 78 5.91 -6.93 -11.10
C ILE A 78 7.25 -6.52 -10.51
N SER A 79 8.10 -5.91 -11.33
CA SER A 79 9.41 -5.48 -10.88
C SER A 79 9.36 -4.15 -10.15
N PHE A 80 9.91 -4.12 -8.93
CA PHE A 80 10.19 -2.90 -8.16
C PHE A 80 11.70 -2.86 -7.94
N ASP A 81 12.42 -2.15 -8.82
CA ASP A 81 13.89 -2.03 -8.77
C ASP A 81 14.57 -3.40 -8.63
N ASP A 82 14.30 -4.27 -9.61
CA ASP A 82 14.87 -5.62 -9.74
C ASP A 82 14.38 -6.65 -8.70
N GLN A 83 13.35 -6.32 -7.93
CA GLN A 83 12.72 -7.25 -7.01
C GLN A 83 11.29 -7.50 -7.44
N ASP A 84 10.86 -8.75 -7.43
CA ASP A 84 9.48 -9.09 -7.75
C ASP A 84 8.56 -8.76 -6.58
N VAL A 85 7.47 -8.05 -6.88
CA VAL A 85 6.49 -7.63 -5.88
C VAL A 85 5.09 -8.04 -6.32
N ASP A 86 4.34 -8.68 -5.44
CA ASP A 86 2.95 -9.02 -5.66
C ASP A 86 1.98 -8.45 -4.62
N LEU A 87 2.52 -7.96 -3.48
CA LEU A 87 1.71 -7.28 -2.47
C LEU A 87 2.14 -5.82 -2.38
N LEU A 88 1.20 -4.92 -2.63
CA LEU A 88 1.43 -3.49 -2.51
C LEU A 88 0.52 -2.92 -1.43
N PHE A 89 1.14 -2.23 -0.49
CA PHE A 89 0.41 -1.42 0.47
C PHE A 89 0.75 0.04 0.22
N ILE A 90 -0.20 0.82 -0.26
CA ILE A 90 0.00 2.23 -0.59
C ILE A 90 -0.56 3.07 0.55
N LEU A 91 0.26 3.95 1.12
CA LEU A 91 -0.13 4.81 2.23
C LEU A 91 -0.01 6.27 1.85
N VAL A 92 -1.08 7.02 2.09
CA VAL A 92 -1.10 8.48 1.87
C VAL A 92 -1.56 9.14 3.15
N VAL A 93 -0.81 10.13 3.62
CA VAL A 93 -1.14 10.87 4.84
C VAL A 93 -1.18 12.37 4.55
N PRO A 94 -1.85 13.16 5.42
CA PRO A 94 -1.82 14.62 5.27
C PRO A 94 -0.38 15.15 5.30
N GLU A 95 -0.13 16.15 4.48
CA GLU A 95 1.23 16.69 4.30
C GLU A 95 1.90 17.12 5.60
N ARG A 96 1.12 17.65 6.55
CA ARG A 96 1.66 18.16 7.82
C ARG A 96 1.84 17.09 8.89
N GLU A 97 1.37 15.87 8.63
CA GLU A 97 1.37 14.78 9.62
C GLU A 97 2.63 13.93 9.52
N THR A 98 3.79 14.56 9.67
CA THR A 98 5.08 13.87 9.54
C THR A 98 5.26 12.77 10.58
N ARG A 99 4.89 13.04 11.84
CA ARG A 99 5.00 12.07 12.92
C ARG A 99 4.07 10.88 12.72
N LEU A 100 2.83 11.16 12.33
CA LEU A 100 1.85 10.12 12.04
C LEU A 100 2.34 9.24 10.89
N HIS A 101 2.92 9.83 9.87
CA HIS A 101 3.47 9.09 8.74
C HIS A 101 4.52 8.07 9.19
N LEU A 102 5.48 8.53 10.02
CA LEU A 102 6.52 7.65 10.54
C LEU A 102 5.96 6.55 11.44
N ASP A 103 4.99 6.87 12.29
CA ASP A 103 4.37 5.90 13.18
C ASP A 103 3.61 4.83 12.41
N LEU A 104 2.87 5.21 11.36
CA LEU A 104 2.15 4.27 10.53
C LEU A 104 3.09 3.35 9.76
N LEU A 105 4.18 3.90 9.22
CA LEU A 105 5.18 3.08 8.53
C LEU A 105 5.83 2.07 9.48
N ALA A 106 6.08 2.46 10.73
CA ALA A 106 6.65 1.55 11.73
C ALA A 106 5.69 0.40 12.03
N ILE A 107 4.40 0.69 12.14
CA ILE A 107 3.39 -0.36 12.37
C ILE A 107 3.34 -1.33 11.20
N LEU A 108 3.35 -0.81 9.97
CA LEU A 108 3.32 -1.64 8.77
C LEU A 108 4.56 -2.52 8.67
N ALA A 109 5.72 -1.97 9.01
CA ALA A 109 6.96 -2.75 9.03
C ALA A 109 6.84 -3.94 10.01
N ARG A 110 6.24 -3.72 11.18
CA ARG A 110 6.02 -4.81 12.15
C ARG A 110 5.05 -5.85 11.62
N VAL A 111 3.96 -5.42 10.98
CA VAL A 111 2.99 -6.36 10.40
C VAL A 111 3.66 -7.27 9.38
N PHE A 112 4.42 -6.70 8.45
CA PHE A 112 5.00 -7.46 7.36
C PHE A 112 6.27 -8.23 7.77
N ASP A 113 6.89 -7.87 8.89
CA ASP A 113 8.03 -8.60 9.43
C ASP A 113 7.62 -9.88 10.17
N LEU A 114 6.39 -9.96 10.64
CA LEU A 114 5.88 -11.13 11.35
C LEU A 114 5.52 -12.24 10.36
N GLN A 115 6.17 -13.40 10.51
CA GLN A 115 5.83 -14.58 9.74
C GLN A 115 4.59 -15.24 10.36
N PRO A 116 3.64 -15.72 9.60
CA PRO A 116 3.55 -15.81 8.13
C PRO A 116 2.61 -14.77 7.50
N ASN A 117 2.59 -13.53 7.99
CA ASN A 117 1.57 -12.54 7.61
C ASN A 117 1.42 -12.34 6.09
N ALA A 118 2.52 -12.19 5.34
CA ALA A 118 2.42 -12.02 3.90
C ALA A 118 1.77 -13.22 3.22
N GLN A 119 2.11 -14.42 3.66
CA GLN A 119 1.53 -15.64 3.08
C GLN A 119 0.05 -15.76 3.41
N ASP A 120 -0.35 -15.36 4.60
CA ASP A 120 -1.77 -15.38 4.97
C ASP A 120 -2.57 -14.41 4.12
N LEU A 121 -2.01 -13.25 3.81
CA LEU A 121 -2.66 -12.30 2.90
C LEU A 121 -2.82 -12.89 1.50
N ARG A 122 -1.80 -13.60 1.01
CA ARG A 122 -1.84 -14.22 -0.32
C ARG A 122 -2.88 -15.33 -0.42
N LYS A 123 -3.25 -15.96 0.69
CA LYS A 123 -4.24 -17.03 0.73
C LYS A 123 -5.69 -16.53 0.76
N ALA A 124 -5.90 -15.24 0.96
CA ALA A 124 -7.25 -14.68 0.97
C ALA A 124 -7.94 -14.93 -0.38
N GLN A 125 -9.21 -15.31 -0.35
CA GLN A 125 -9.91 -15.77 -1.54
C GLN A 125 -10.69 -14.65 -2.25
N ASP A 126 -10.95 -13.56 -1.57
CA ASP A 126 -11.64 -12.41 -2.16
C ASP A 126 -11.19 -11.11 -1.47
N ASP A 127 -11.65 -10.00 -1.97
CA ASP A 127 -11.27 -8.68 -1.45
C ASP A 127 -11.64 -8.50 0.01
N ARG A 128 -12.80 -9.01 0.41
CA ARG A 128 -13.27 -8.90 1.78
C ARG A 128 -12.38 -9.70 2.73
N GLU A 129 -12.04 -10.93 2.38
CA GLU A 129 -11.18 -11.76 3.21
C GLU A 129 -9.79 -11.14 3.32
N LEU A 130 -9.25 -10.59 2.23
CA LEU A 130 -7.98 -9.89 2.24
C LEU A 130 -8.00 -8.74 3.24
N TYR A 131 -9.05 -7.96 3.24
CA TYR A 131 -9.22 -6.86 4.17
C TYR A 131 -9.32 -7.35 5.62
N GLU A 132 -10.13 -8.39 5.87
CA GLU A 132 -10.30 -8.93 7.21
C GLU A 132 -9.02 -9.52 7.80
N VAL A 133 -8.26 -10.24 6.99
CA VAL A 133 -6.96 -10.79 7.40
C VAL A 133 -6.00 -9.66 7.75
N PHE A 134 -5.94 -8.63 6.92
CA PHE A 134 -5.06 -7.51 7.19
C PHE A 134 -5.44 -6.76 8.45
N GLN A 135 -6.73 -6.51 8.68
CA GLN A 135 -7.21 -5.86 9.92
C GLN A 135 -6.77 -6.65 11.16
N ARG A 136 -6.89 -7.97 11.12
CA ARG A 136 -6.47 -8.82 12.23
C ARG A 136 -4.96 -8.71 12.48
N GLN A 137 -4.17 -8.71 11.40
CA GLN A 137 -2.71 -8.59 11.52
C GLN A 137 -2.31 -7.25 12.14
N VAL A 138 -2.97 -6.16 11.75
CA VAL A 138 -2.71 -4.85 12.34
C VAL A 138 -3.06 -4.84 13.82
N ALA A 139 -4.22 -5.39 14.19
CA ALA A 139 -4.65 -5.45 15.58
C ALA A 139 -3.66 -6.24 16.45
N GLU A 140 -3.17 -7.36 15.95
CA GLU A 140 -2.16 -8.17 16.66
C GLU A 140 -0.84 -7.41 16.82
N ALA A 141 -0.41 -6.68 15.79
CA ALA A 141 0.81 -5.88 15.85
C ALA A 141 0.70 -4.74 16.87
N LEU A 142 -0.48 -4.14 16.99
CA LEU A 142 -0.71 -3.06 17.95
C LEU A 142 -0.80 -3.58 19.39
N ALA A 143 -1.16 -4.84 19.60
CA ALA A 143 -1.28 -5.44 20.92
C ALA A 143 0.07 -5.79 21.57
N GLU A 144 1.15 -5.77 20.79
CA GLU A 144 2.51 -6.09 21.28
C GLU A 144 3.17 -4.97 22.05
#